data_36c3d2209739b29aee458fabc2034f0d
#
_entry.id   36c3d2209739b29aee458fabc2034f0d
#
_cell.length_a   1.000
_cell.length_b   1.000
_cell.length_c   1.000
_cell.angle_alpha   90.00
_cell.angle_beta   90.00
_cell.angle_gamma   90.00
#
_symmetry.space_group_name_H-M   'P 1'
#
loop_
_entity.id
_entity.type
_entity.pdbx_description
1 polymer ?
#
loop_
_entity_poly.entity_id
_entity_poly.type
_entity_poly.pdbx_seq_one_letter_code
_entity_poly.pdbx_strand_id
1 'polypeptide(L)'
;MNNDNTDYVSNESGTLSRLFKLPQHGTTVRTELIAGMTTFLTMVYIVFVNPQILGAAQMDPKVVFVTTCLIAGIGSIAMGIFANLPVALAPAMGLNAFFAFVVVGAMGISWQTGMGAIFWGAVGLFLLTLFRIRYWMISNIPLSLRIGITSGIGLFIALMGLKNTGVIVANKDTLVMIGDLSSHGVLLGILGFFIITVLSSRHFHAAVLVSIVVTSCCGLFFGDVHFSGVYSIPPDISSVIGEVDLSGALSLELAGIIFSFMLINLFDSSGTLIGVTDKAGLIDSNGKFPNMNKALYVDSVSSVAGAFIGTSSVTAYIESTSGVAVGGRTGLTAVVVGVMFLLVMFFSPLVAMVPPYATAGALIFVGVLMTSSLACVNWDDFTESVPAFITTVMMPFTFSITEGIALGFMSYCIMKVCTGRWRDLNLCVVVVAALFALKIILVD
;
A
#
# COMPACT_ATOMS: atom_id res chain seq x y z
N MET A 1 8.65 44.05 15.01
CA MET A 1 7.30 43.94 14.47
C MET A 1 7.05 42.48 14.24
N ASN A 2 6.32 41.92 14.95
CA ASN A 2 5.44 41.63 16.01
C ASN A 2 5.17 40.09 16.03
N ASN A 3 5.48 39.55 17.18
CA ASN A 3 5.20 38.17 17.61
C ASN A 3 3.68 37.95 17.87
N ASP A 4 2.84 37.81 16.87
CA ASP A 4 1.40 37.57 17.08
C ASP A 4 0.90 36.16 16.73
N ASN A 5 1.80 35.20 16.45
CA ASN A 5 1.37 33.83 16.10
C ASN A 5 1.56 32.77 17.22
N THR A 6 2.05 33.15 18.41
CA THR A 6 2.30 32.20 19.50
C THR A 6 1.12 32.07 20.49
N ASP A 7 0.15 32.97 20.47
CA ASP A 7 -0.92 33.00 21.47
C ASP A 7 -2.18 32.15 21.15
N TYR A 8 -2.30 31.63 19.94
CA TYR A 8 -3.47 30.78 19.57
C TYR A 8 -3.36 29.30 19.99
N VAL A 9 -2.18 28.82 20.36
CA VAL A 9 -1.95 27.39 20.67
C VAL A 9 -2.24 27.05 22.14
N SER A 10 -2.34 28.04 23.02
CA SER A 10 -2.35 27.83 24.48
C SER A 10 -3.71 27.57 25.12
N ASN A 11 -4.84 27.58 24.38
CA ASN A 11 -6.18 27.59 24.99
C ASN A 11 -7.15 26.46 24.56
N GLU A 12 -6.72 25.43 23.84
CA GLU A 12 -7.58 24.28 23.58
C GLU A 12 -7.52 23.27 24.75
N SER A 13 -8.30 23.51 25.80
CA SER A 13 -8.45 22.62 26.97
C SER A 13 -9.39 21.42 26.71
N GLY A 14 -9.70 21.11 25.43
CA GLY A 14 -10.64 20.06 25.05
C GLY A 14 -10.09 18.64 25.29
N THR A 15 -10.99 17.68 25.51
CA THR A 15 -10.65 16.26 25.72
C THR A 15 -9.78 15.69 24.58
N LEU A 16 -10.08 16.02 23.32
CA LEU A 16 -9.31 15.60 22.16
C LEU A 16 -7.88 16.17 22.16
N SER A 17 -7.74 17.45 22.52
CA SER A 17 -6.43 18.11 22.61
C SER A 17 -5.52 17.42 23.64
N ARG A 18 -6.08 16.99 24.77
CA ARG A 18 -5.33 16.25 25.80
C ARG A 18 -5.01 14.83 25.39
N LEU A 19 -5.97 14.10 24.78
CA LEU A 19 -5.81 12.71 24.37
C LEU A 19 -4.70 12.56 23.34
N PHE A 20 -4.66 13.42 22.32
CA PHE A 20 -3.69 13.37 21.23
C PHE A 20 -2.47 14.27 21.47
N LYS A 21 -2.40 14.98 22.63
CA LYS A 21 -1.28 15.87 23.00
C LYS A 21 -0.98 16.94 21.93
N LEU A 22 -2.04 17.52 21.35
CA LEU A 22 -1.94 18.47 20.25
C LEU A 22 -0.97 19.64 20.49
N PRO A 23 -0.97 20.31 21.68
CA PRO A 23 -0.04 21.41 21.96
C PRO A 23 1.43 20.98 21.92
N GLN A 24 1.74 19.73 22.31
CA GLN A 24 3.11 19.21 22.31
C GLN A 24 3.64 19.00 20.87
N HIS A 25 2.72 18.81 19.91
CA HIS A 25 3.03 18.63 18.49
C HIS A 25 2.82 19.90 17.66
N GLY A 26 2.51 21.04 18.28
CA GLY A 26 2.33 22.33 17.62
C GLY A 26 1.17 22.36 16.62
N THR A 27 0.09 21.63 16.89
CA THR A 27 -1.08 21.51 16.01
C THR A 27 -2.39 21.79 16.76
N THR A 28 -3.48 21.95 16.02
CA THR A 28 -4.83 22.22 16.57
C THR A 28 -5.82 21.16 16.09
N VAL A 29 -6.96 21.02 16.79
CA VAL A 29 -8.04 20.09 16.36
C VAL A 29 -8.47 20.40 14.92
N ARG A 30 -8.62 21.67 14.55
CA ARG A 30 -9.03 22.09 13.23
C ARG A 30 -8.00 21.64 12.17
N THR A 31 -6.71 21.81 12.43
CA THR A 31 -5.64 21.39 11.53
C THR A 31 -5.65 19.88 11.34
N GLU A 32 -5.78 19.11 12.41
CA GLU A 32 -5.82 17.65 12.36
C GLU A 32 -7.06 17.12 11.61
N LEU A 33 -8.24 17.76 11.76
CA LEU A 33 -9.44 17.41 11.00
C LEU A 33 -9.23 17.66 9.51
N ILE A 34 -8.68 18.82 9.11
CA ILE A 34 -8.37 19.13 7.72
C ILE A 34 -7.34 18.14 7.18
N ALA A 35 -6.30 17.82 7.94
CA ALA A 35 -5.27 16.86 7.57
C ALA A 35 -5.86 15.45 7.37
N GLY A 36 -6.76 15.00 8.25
CA GLY A 36 -7.45 13.73 8.11
C GLY A 36 -8.35 13.68 6.86
N MET A 37 -9.12 14.72 6.61
CA MET A 37 -9.93 14.81 5.38
C MET A 37 -9.06 14.84 4.13
N THR A 38 -7.93 15.55 4.16
CA THR A 38 -6.97 15.59 3.04
C THR A 38 -6.38 14.21 2.76
N THR A 39 -5.93 13.51 3.81
CA THR A 39 -5.42 12.13 3.68
C THR A 39 -6.51 11.21 3.14
N PHE A 40 -7.71 11.27 3.67
CA PHE A 40 -8.83 10.45 3.20
C PHE A 40 -9.11 10.67 1.70
N LEU A 41 -9.19 11.93 1.26
CA LEU A 41 -9.44 12.27 -0.17
C LEU A 41 -8.35 11.75 -1.11
N THR A 42 -7.10 11.68 -0.63
CA THR A 42 -6.00 11.15 -1.44
C THR A 42 -5.96 9.62 -1.50
N MET A 43 -6.51 8.92 -0.50
CA MET A 43 -6.47 7.46 -0.44
C MET A 43 -7.82 6.75 -0.60
N VAL A 44 -8.94 7.50 -0.71
CA VAL A 44 -10.28 6.90 -0.83
C VAL A 44 -10.45 6.02 -2.08
N TYR A 45 -9.60 6.19 -3.10
CA TYR A 45 -9.62 5.36 -4.29
C TYR A 45 -9.45 3.86 -3.98
N ILE A 46 -8.87 3.49 -2.83
CA ILE A 46 -8.69 2.09 -2.43
C ILE A 46 -10.04 1.35 -2.32
N VAL A 47 -11.11 2.06 -1.96
CA VAL A 47 -12.45 1.45 -1.85
C VAL A 47 -13.02 1.02 -3.21
N PHE A 48 -12.49 1.56 -4.30
CA PHE A 48 -12.81 1.17 -5.68
C PHE A 48 -11.80 0.14 -6.21
N VAL A 49 -10.52 0.39 -6.00
CA VAL A 49 -9.42 -0.40 -6.57
C VAL A 49 -9.32 -1.77 -5.92
N ASN A 50 -9.42 -1.86 -4.59
CA ASN A 50 -9.26 -3.13 -3.90
C ASN A 50 -10.33 -4.18 -4.27
N PRO A 51 -11.63 -3.84 -4.32
CA PRO A 51 -12.64 -4.75 -4.83
C PRO A 51 -12.43 -5.22 -6.27
N GLN A 52 -11.88 -4.36 -7.14
CA GLN A 52 -11.59 -4.74 -8.52
C GLN A 52 -10.41 -5.71 -8.60
N ILE A 53 -9.35 -5.47 -7.83
CA ILE A 53 -8.19 -6.37 -7.80
C ILE A 53 -8.57 -7.74 -7.22
N LEU A 54 -9.24 -7.77 -6.07
CA LEU A 54 -9.62 -9.04 -5.42
C LEU A 54 -10.79 -9.71 -6.16
N GLY A 55 -11.61 -8.96 -6.88
CA GLY A 55 -12.62 -9.49 -7.79
C GLY A 55 -12.01 -10.32 -8.93
N ALA A 56 -10.79 -9.96 -9.40
CA ALA A 56 -10.05 -10.80 -10.36
C ALA A 56 -9.62 -12.15 -9.77
N ALA A 57 -9.56 -12.27 -8.44
CA ALA A 57 -9.37 -13.53 -7.71
C ALA A 57 -10.69 -14.24 -7.40
N GLN A 58 -11.79 -13.91 -8.07
CA GLN A 58 -13.13 -14.50 -7.90
C GLN A 58 -13.78 -14.22 -6.53
N MET A 59 -13.31 -13.23 -5.78
CA MET A 59 -13.96 -12.76 -4.57
C MET A 59 -15.10 -11.80 -4.93
N ASP A 60 -16.19 -11.79 -4.13
CA ASP A 60 -17.30 -10.86 -4.36
C ASP A 60 -16.86 -9.39 -4.11
N PRO A 61 -16.83 -8.53 -5.15
CA PRO A 61 -16.39 -7.15 -5.00
C PRO A 61 -17.20 -6.33 -3.99
N LYS A 62 -18.49 -6.66 -3.79
CA LYS A 62 -19.35 -5.96 -2.82
C LYS A 62 -18.92 -6.26 -1.38
N VAL A 63 -18.57 -7.51 -1.10
CA VAL A 63 -18.07 -7.94 0.21
C VAL A 63 -16.69 -7.37 0.45
N VAL A 64 -15.80 -7.44 -0.55
CA VAL A 64 -14.45 -6.87 -0.48
C VAL A 64 -14.50 -5.35 -0.23
N PHE A 65 -15.45 -4.64 -0.82
CA PHE A 65 -15.64 -3.21 -0.54
C PHE A 65 -15.90 -2.95 0.95
N VAL A 66 -16.84 -3.69 1.54
CA VAL A 66 -17.20 -3.52 2.96
C VAL A 66 -16.03 -3.88 3.87
N THR A 67 -15.37 -5.02 3.63
CA THR A 67 -14.21 -5.44 4.43
C THR A 67 -13.04 -4.49 4.29
N THR A 68 -12.83 -3.88 3.10
CA THR A 68 -11.83 -2.82 2.86
C THR A 68 -12.12 -1.59 3.71
N CYS A 69 -13.36 -1.07 3.69
CA CYS A 69 -13.75 0.08 4.49
C CYS A 69 -13.62 -0.21 5.99
N LEU A 70 -14.04 -1.39 6.40
CA LEU A 70 -14.03 -1.81 7.81
C LEU A 70 -12.59 -1.87 8.35
N ILE A 71 -11.69 -2.54 7.64
CA ILE A 71 -10.31 -2.70 8.12
C ILE A 71 -9.51 -1.39 8.02
N ALA A 72 -9.70 -0.61 6.95
CA ALA A 72 -9.08 0.70 6.81
C ALA A 72 -9.58 1.66 7.92
N GLY A 73 -10.88 1.60 8.21
CA GLY A 73 -11.50 2.37 9.29
C GLY A 73 -10.94 2.01 10.65
N ILE A 74 -11.09 0.75 11.07
CA ILE A 74 -10.66 0.28 12.39
C ILE A 74 -9.14 0.37 12.54
N GLY A 75 -8.37 -0.05 11.52
CA GLY A 75 -6.91 0.00 11.54
C GLY A 75 -6.37 1.42 11.68
N SER A 76 -6.92 2.39 10.93
CA SER A 76 -6.52 3.81 11.03
C SER A 76 -6.89 4.41 12.39
N ILE A 77 -8.08 4.11 12.92
CA ILE A 77 -8.49 4.54 14.27
C ILE A 77 -7.52 3.96 15.32
N ALA A 78 -7.20 2.66 15.21
CA ALA A 78 -6.27 2.01 16.12
C ALA A 78 -4.87 2.65 16.03
N MET A 79 -4.37 2.94 14.83
CA MET A 79 -3.09 3.65 14.63
C MET A 79 -3.11 5.01 15.30
N GLY A 80 -4.19 5.76 15.12
CA GLY A 80 -4.36 7.07 15.76
C GLY A 80 -4.39 7.01 17.28
N ILE A 81 -5.16 6.07 17.87
CA ILE A 81 -5.34 5.99 19.31
C ILE A 81 -4.11 5.40 20.03
N PHE A 82 -3.56 4.28 19.53
CA PHE A 82 -2.50 3.55 20.22
C PHE A 82 -1.11 4.09 19.93
N ALA A 83 -0.82 4.45 18.67
CA ALA A 83 0.49 4.96 18.27
C ALA A 83 0.57 6.49 18.27
N ASN A 84 -0.56 7.19 18.23
CA ASN A 84 -0.65 8.64 18.08
C ASN A 84 0.14 9.18 16.89
N LEU A 85 0.01 8.54 15.73
CA LEU A 85 0.70 8.90 14.48
C LEU A 85 -0.31 9.32 13.41
N PRO A 86 0.04 10.32 12.57
CA PRO A 86 -0.81 10.78 11.46
C PRO A 86 -0.71 9.83 10.26
N VAL A 87 -0.83 8.53 10.49
CA VAL A 87 -0.65 7.48 9.48
C VAL A 87 -1.93 6.67 9.35
N ALA A 88 -2.50 6.67 8.17
CA ALA A 88 -3.65 5.85 7.82
C ALA A 88 -3.21 4.46 7.36
N LEU A 89 -4.04 3.47 7.67
CA LEU A 89 -3.88 2.08 7.27
C LEU A 89 -4.98 1.70 6.27
N ALA A 90 -4.62 0.86 5.29
CA ALA A 90 -5.58 0.23 4.38
C ALA A 90 -4.99 -1.04 3.76
N PRO A 91 -5.78 -1.86 3.01
CA PRO A 91 -5.28 -3.06 2.35
C PRO A 91 -4.11 -2.78 1.40
N ALA A 92 -3.07 -3.63 1.44
CA ALA A 92 -1.83 -3.45 0.70
C ALA A 92 -2.02 -3.77 -0.79
N MET A 93 -2.04 -2.75 -1.66
CA MET A 93 -2.33 -2.95 -3.09
C MET A 93 -1.34 -3.85 -3.81
N GLY A 94 -0.04 -3.73 -3.53
CA GLY A 94 1.00 -4.58 -4.12
C GLY A 94 0.80 -6.06 -3.76
N LEU A 95 0.50 -6.33 -2.49
CA LEU A 95 0.16 -7.66 -1.99
C LEU A 95 -1.10 -8.21 -2.64
N ASN A 96 -2.12 -7.37 -2.79
CA ASN A 96 -3.39 -7.76 -3.40
C ASN A 96 -3.23 -8.11 -4.88
N ALA A 97 -2.42 -7.35 -5.60
CA ALA A 97 -2.12 -7.66 -7.00
C ALA A 97 -1.30 -8.96 -7.13
N PHE A 98 -0.31 -9.20 -6.28
CA PHE A 98 0.43 -10.46 -6.24
C PHE A 98 -0.51 -11.64 -5.90
N PHE A 99 -1.37 -11.48 -4.91
CA PHE A 99 -2.38 -12.47 -4.57
C PHE A 99 -3.32 -12.78 -5.73
N ALA A 100 -3.97 -11.76 -6.31
CA ALA A 100 -5.01 -11.96 -7.30
C ALA A 100 -4.46 -12.49 -8.64
N PHE A 101 -3.35 -11.93 -9.11
CA PHE A 101 -2.86 -12.24 -10.45
C PHE A 101 -1.83 -13.38 -10.48
N VAL A 102 -1.02 -13.52 -9.42
CA VAL A 102 0.00 -14.58 -9.38
C VAL A 102 -0.51 -15.79 -8.63
N VAL A 103 -0.89 -15.66 -7.36
CA VAL A 103 -1.26 -16.81 -6.52
C VAL A 103 -2.56 -17.46 -7.01
N VAL A 104 -3.61 -16.67 -7.21
CA VAL A 104 -4.89 -17.19 -7.69
C VAL A 104 -4.88 -17.35 -9.21
N GLY A 105 -4.47 -16.32 -9.95
CA GLY A 105 -4.57 -16.30 -11.41
C GLY A 105 -3.59 -17.22 -12.12
N ALA A 106 -2.29 -17.11 -11.85
CA ALA A 106 -1.25 -17.86 -12.55
C ALA A 106 -0.99 -19.26 -11.95
N MET A 107 -0.98 -19.37 -10.60
CA MET A 107 -0.72 -20.64 -9.92
C MET A 107 -1.99 -21.50 -9.75
N GLY A 108 -3.20 -20.93 -9.98
CA GLY A 108 -4.47 -21.64 -9.87
C GLY A 108 -4.89 -22.02 -8.45
N ILE A 109 -4.29 -21.40 -7.44
CA ILE A 109 -4.63 -21.62 -6.03
C ILE A 109 -5.98 -20.96 -5.73
N SER A 110 -6.86 -21.64 -4.97
CA SER A 110 -8.13 -21.06 -4.58
C SER A 110 -7.93 -19.79 -3.76
N TRP A 111 -8.83 -18.80 -3.87
CA TRP A 111 -8.71 -17.57 -3.11
C TRP A 111 -8.75 -17.82 -1.59
N GLN A 112 -9.48 -18.86 -1.14
CA GLN A 112 -9.56 -19.26 0.27
C GLN A 112 -8.19 -19.68 0.82
N THR A 113 -7.50 -20.55 0.10
CA THR A 113 -6.17 -21.05 0.47
C THR A 113 -5.12 -19.94 0.31
N GLY A 114 -5.19 -19.13 -0.75
CA GLY A 114 -4.32 -17.99 -0.93
C GLY A 114 -4.47 -16.93 0.16
N MET A 115 -5.71 -16.67 0.62
CA MET A 115 -5.98 -15.78 1.76
C MET A 115 -5.46 -16.37 3.07
N GLY A 116 -5.52 -17.69 3.23
CA GLY A 116 -4.87 -18.40 4.34
C GLY A 116 -3.36 -18.21 4.35
N ALA A 117 -2.71 -18.20 3.17
CA ALA A 117 -1.28 -17.89 3.07
C ALA A 117 -0.96 -16.46 3.48
N ILE A 118 -1.79 -15.48 3.10
CA ILE A 118 -1.68 -14.08 3.57
C ILE A 118 -1.83 -14.02 5.10
N PHE A 119 -2.82 -14.72 5.65
CA PHE A 119 -3.04 -14.77 7.11
C PHE A 119 -1.79 -15.28 7.84
N TRP A 120 -1.22 -16.41 7.40
CA TRP A 120 -0.01 -16.96 8.04
C TRP A 120 1.21 -16.06 7.83
N GLY A 121 1.33 -15.39 6.69
CA GLY A 121 2.33 -14.34 6.45
C GLY A 121 2.18 -13.17 7.44
N ALA A 122 0.94 -12.71 7.68
CA ALA A 122 0.64 -11.66 8.65
C ALA A 122 0.91 -12.11 10.11
N VAL A 123 0.59 -13.36 10.45
CA VAL A 123 0.94 -13.96 11.76
C VAL A 123 2.46 -14.02 11.92
N GLY A 124 3.20 -14.44 10.89
CA GLY A 124 4.66 -14.40 10.88
C GLY A 124 5.20 -12.99 11.12
N LEU A 125 4.63 -11.98 10.44
CA LEU A 125 5.00 -10.58 10.66
C LEU A 125 4.69 -10.11 12.09
N PHE A 126 3.55 -10.51 12.65
CA PHE A 126 3.21 -10.20 14.04
C PHE A 126 4.21 -10.82 15.01
N LEU A 127 4.63 -12.08 14.79
CA LEU A 127 5.67 -12.74 15.60
C LEU A 127 7.02 -12.02 15.48
N LEU A 128 7.45 -11.64 14.26
CA LEU A 128 8.66 -10.85 14.06
C LEU A 128 8.60 -9.51 14.82
N THR A 129 7.41 -8.90 14.88
CA THR A 129 7.18 -7.66 15.62
C THR A 129 7.23 -7.89 17.13
N LEU A 130 6.60 -8.97 17.62
CA LEU A 130 6.58 -9.36 19.04
C LEU A 130 7.99 -9.58 19.58
N PHE A 131 8.84 -10.27 18.83
CA PHE A 131 10.23 -10.52 19.19
C PHE A 131 11.20 -9.39 18.84
N ARG A 132 10.68 -8.23 18.36
CA ARG A 132 11.45 -7.05 17.93
C ARG A 132 12.42 -7.32 16.77
N ILE A 133 12.31 -8.45 16.10
CA ILE A 133 13.13 -8.82 14.93
C ILE A 133 12.82 -7.87 13.76
N ARG A 134 11.54 -7.52 13.56
CA ARG A 134 11.12 -6.56 12.53
C ARG A 134 11.87 -5.22 12.65
N TYR A 135 12.00 -4.69 13.86
CA TYR A 135 12.75 -3.46 14.12
C TYR A 135 14.23 -3.61 13.71
N TRP A 136 14.86 -4.74 14.12
CA TRP A 136 16.24 -5.03 13.76
C TRP A 136 16.40 -5.16 12.23
N MET A 137 15.51 -5.84 11.54
CA MET A 137 15.53 -5.96 10.06
C MET A 137 15.47 -4.61 9.38
N ILE A 138 14.49 -3.76 9.74
CA ILE A 138 14.31 -2.42 9.16
C ILE A 138 15.58 -1.56 9.31
N SER A 139 16.23 -1.65 10.46
CA SER A 139 17.45 -0.86 10.75
C SER A 139 18.69 -1.37 10.00
N ASN A 140 18.71 -2.63 9.56
CA ASN A 140 19.88 -3.27 8.95
C ASN A 140 19.77 -3.50 7.43
N ILE A 141 18.61 -3.20 6.82
CA ILE A 141 18.48 -3.33 5.36
C ILE A 141 18.98 -2.06 4.69
N PRO A 142 19.88 -2.17 3.68
CA PRO A 142 20.41 -1.05 2.93
C PRO A 142 19.31 -0.19 2.30
N LEU A 143 19.53 1.12 2.28
CA LEU A 143 18.58 2.07 1.74
C LEU A 143 18.27 1.79 0.27
N SER A 144 19.26 1.42 -0.52
CA SER A 144 19.13 1.08 -1.94
C SER A 144 18.15 -0.06 -2.19
N LEU A 145 18.23 -1.14 -1.40
CA LEU A 145 17.28 -2.25 -1.49
C LEU A 145 15.86 -1.83 -1.08
N ARG A 146 15.71 -1.03 0.00
CA ARG A 146 14.40 -0.52 0.40
C ARG A 146 13.75 0.34 -0.68
N ILE A 147 14.53 1.23 -1.29
CA ILE A 147 14.08 2.07 -2.42
C ILE A 147 13.73 1.19 -3.62
N GLY A 148 14.59 0.21 -3.96
CA GLY A 148 14.34 -0.73 -5.05
C GLY A 148 13.04 -1.50 -4.87
N ILE A 149 12.74 -1.97 -3.66
CA ILE A 149 11.48 -2.67 -3.34
C ILE A 149 10.28 -1.74 -3.52
N THR A 150 10.29 -0.57 -2.90
CA THR A 150 9.19 0.40 -3.01
C THR A 150 8.92 0.79 -4.47
N SER A 151 9.98 1.09 -5.22
CA SER A 151 9.86 1.50 -6.62
C SER A 151 9.43 0.34 -7.53
N GLY A 152 9.90 -0.87 -7.26
CA GLY A 152 9.50 -2.08 -7.98
C GLY A 152 8.02 -2.41 -7.78
N ILE A 153 7.51 -2.31 -6.56
CA ILE A 153 6.08 -2.43 -6.27
C ILE A 153 5.30 -1.34 -7.03
N GLY A 154 5.80 -0.10 -7.05
CA GLY A 154 5.19 0.99 -7.79
C GLY A 154 5.09 0.71 -9.29
N LEU A 155 6.18 0.25 -9.93
CA LEU A 155 6.17 -0.14 -11.35
C LEU A 155 5.25 -1.35 -11.61
N PHE A 156 5.21 -2.31 -10.70
CA PHE A 156 4.31 -3.45 -10.80
C PHE A 156 2.83 -3.01 -10.77
N ILE A 157 2.46 -2.10 -9.85
CA ILE A 157 1.11 -1.54 -9.77
C ILE A 157 0.78 -0.72 -11.03
N ALA A 158 1.74 0.08 -11.54
CA ALA A 158 1.57 0.83 -12.79
C ALA A 158 1.32 -0.09 -13.99
N LEU A 159 2.07 -1.20 -14.10
CA LEU A 159 1.86 -2.22 -15.13
C LEU A 159 0.44 -2.81 -15.04
N MET A 160 -0.07 -3.06 -13.81
CA MET A 160 -1.46 -3.50 -13.63
C MET A 160 -2.47 -2.45 -14.11
N GLY A 161 -2.24 -1.17 -13.81
CA GLY A 161 -3.05 -0.08 -14.32
C GLY A 161 -3.08 -0.04 -15.85
N LEU A 162 -1.91 -0.12 -16.50
CA LEU A 162 -1.78 -0.13 -17.95
C LEU A 162 -2.44 -1.37 -18.61
N LYS A 163 -2.36 -2.52 -17.95
CA LYS A 163 -3.03 -3.75 -18.39
C LYS A 163 -4.54 -3.64 -18.25
N ASN A 164 -5.03 -3.13 -17.12
CA ASN A 164 -6.47 -3.00 -16.86
C ASN A 164 -7.16 -1.99 -17.78
N THR A 165 -6.45 -0.95 -18.22
CA THR A 165 -6.94 -0.04 -19.28
C THR A 165 -6.93 -0.66 -20.65
N GLY A 166 -6.11 -1.68 -20.91
CA GLY A 166 -5.84 -2.20 -22.26
C GLY A 166 -4.82 -1.39 -23.05
N VAL A 167 -4.11 -0.44 -22.42
CA VAL A 167 -2.98 0.28 -23.05
C VAL A 167 -1.85 -0.69 -23.36
N ILE A 168 -1.61 -1.65 -22.46
CA ILE A 168 -0.66 -2.74 -22.65
C ILE A 168 -1.43 -4.06 -22.70
N VAL A 169 -1.16 -4.86 -23.73
CA VAL A 169 -1.74 -6.20 -23.93
C VAL A 169 -0.63 -7.24 -24.10
N ALA A 170 -0.96 -8.50 -23.83
CA ALA A 170 -0.02 -9.60 -24.00
C ALA A 170 0.28 -9.82 -25.49
N ASN A 171 1.53 -10.12 -25.82
CA ASN A 171 1.99 -10.51 -27.13
C ASN A 171 2.94 -11.71 -27.02
N LYS A 172 2.79 -12.71 -27.89
CA LYS A 172 3.58 -13.95 -27.85
C LYS A 172 5.06 -13.73 -28.16
N ASP A 173 5.37 -12.75 -29.02
CA ASP A 173 6.72 -12.53 -29.51
C ASP A 173 7.51 -11.55 -28.69
N THR A 174 6.83 -10.49 -28.18
CA THR A 174 7.46 -9.37 -27.45
C THR A 174 7.06 -9.33 -25.96
N LEU A 175 6.30 -10.31 -25.47
CA LEU A 175 5.68 -10.42 -24.14
C LEU A 175 4.57 -9.38 -23.94
N VAL A 176 4.80 -8.13 -24.28
CA VAL A 176 3.83 -7.03 -24.18
C VAL A 176 3.87 -6.17 -25.44
N MET A 177 2.72 -5.59 -25.81
CA MET A 177 2.60 -4.61 -26.89
C MET A 177 1.54 -3.58 -26.55
N ILE A 178 1.51 -2.48 -27.31
CA ILE A 178 0.44 -1.48 -27.23
C ILE A 178 -0.86 -2.08 -27.76
N GLY A 179 -1.92 -1.94 -26.96
CA GLY A 179 -3.27 -2.36 -27.32
C GLY A 179 -3.97 -1.38 -28.28
N ASP A 180 -5.26 -1.57 -28.46
CA ASP A 180 -6.07 -0.69 -29.29
C ASP A 180 -6.37 0.65 -28.57
N LEU A 181 -5.59 1.67 -28.93
CA LEU A 181 -5.72 3.02 -28.37
C LEU A 181 -7.01 3.74 -28.81
N SER A 182 -7.75 3.23 -29.78
CA SER A 182 -9.02 3.81 -30.24
C SER A 182 -10.22 3.39 -29.38
N SER A 183 -10.05 2.37 -28.54
CA SER A 183 -11.07 1.95 -27.59
C SER A 183 -11.42 3.06 -26.59
N HIS A 184 -12.71 3.33 -26.38
CA HIS A 184 -13.17 4.36 -25.45
C HIS A 184 -12.70 4.10 -24.01
N GLY A 185 -12.64 2.84 -23.56
CA GLY A 185 -12.12 2.49 -22.24
C GLY A 185 -10.64 2.86 -22.07
N VAL A 186 -9.81 2.63 -23.12
CA VAL A 186 -8.40 3.02 -23.12
C VAL A 186 -8.25 4.54 -23.07
N LEU A 187 -9.00 5.26 -23.91
CA LEU A 187 -8.97 6.73 -23.94
C LEU A 187 -9.41 7.35 -22.61
N LEU A 188 -10.47 6.82 -21.99
CA LEU A 188 -10.96 7.29 -20.69
C LEU A 188 -9.97 6.99 -19.57
N GLY A 189 -9.29 5.84 -19.58
CA GLY A 189 -8.24 5.51 -18.62
C GLY A 189 -7.04 6.44 -18.74
N ILE A 190 -6.59 6.73 -19.96
CA ILE A 190 -5.50 7.69 -20.23
C ILE A 190 -5.93 9.11 -19.79
N LEU A 191 -7.14 9.53 -20.13
CA LEU A 191 -7.71 10.81 -19.70
C LEU A 191 -7.71 10.90 -18.16
N GLY A 192 -8.16 9.84 -17.48
CA GLY A 192 -8.16 9.76 -16.02
C GLY A 192 -6.78 9.98 -15.42
N PHE A 193 -5.76 9.33 -15.96
CA PHE A 193 -4.37 9.52 -15.53
C PHE A 193 -3.90 10.98 -15.68
N PHE A 194 -4.19 11.61 -16.82
CA PHE A 194 -3.81 13.01 -17.04
C PHE A 194 -4.57 13.98 -16.13
N ILE A 195 -5.87 13.74 -15.88
CA ILE A 195 -6.64 14.54 -14.91
C ILE A 195 -5.98 14.48 -13.54
N ILE A 196 -5.63 13.29 -13.06
CA ILE A 196 -4.95 13.13 -11.76
C ILE A 196 -3.64 13.92 -11.75
N THR A 197 -2.81 13.73 -12.77
CA THR A 197 -1.48 14.36 -12.85
C THR A 197 -1.57 15.89 -12.87
N VAL A 198 -2.46 16.45 -13.68
CA VAL A 198 -2.67 17.90 -13.78
C VAL A 198 -3.21 18.49 -12.48
N LEU A 199 -4.21 17.85 -11.87
CA LEU A 199 -4.79 18.35 -10.62
C LEU A 199 -3.78 18.19 -9.45
N SER A 200 -3.02 17.09 -9.42
CA SER A 200 -1.97 16.88 -8.40
C SER A 200 -0.85 17.88 -8.53
N SER A 201 -0.44 18.26 -9.75
CA SER A 201 0.57 19.32 -9.98
C SER A 201 0.11 20.69 -9.49
N ARG A 202 -1.20 20.91 -9.39
CA ARG A 202 -1.82 22.10 -8.79
C ARG A 202 -2.11 21.96 -7.30
N HIS A 203 -1.55 20.94 -6.65
CA HIS A 203 -1.77 20.65 -5.22
C HIS A 203 -3.22 20.40 -4.84
N PHE A 204 -4.05 19.92 -5.78
CA PHE A 204 -5.44 19.58 -5.50
C PHE A 204 -5.55 18.17 -4.90
N HIS A 205 -5.84 18.08 -3.63
CA HIS A 205 -5.79 16.83 -2.85
C HIS A 205 -6.81 15.77 -3.27
N ALA A 206 -7.96 16.17 -3.82
CA ALA A 206 -8.99 15.23 -4.30
C ALA A 206 -8.80 14.83 -5.78
N ALA A 207 -7.61 15.00 -6.35
CA ALA A 207 -7.32 14.75 -7.77
C ALA A 207 -7.77 13.36 -8.23
N VAL A 208 -7.46 12.33 -7.46
CA VAL A 208 -7.80 10.93 -7.79
C VAL A 208 -9.32 10.72 -7.77
N LEU A 209 -10.00 11.21 -6.74
CA LEU A 209 -11.45 11.09 -6.63
C LEU A 209 -12.16 11.81 -7.77
N VAL A 210 -11.75 13.05 -8.09
CA VAL A 210 -12.31 13.82 -9.22
C VAL A 210 -12.10 13.09 -10.54
N SER A 211 -10.93 12.52 -10.78
CA SER A 211 -10.67 11.73 -11.98
C SER A 211 -11.62 10.54 -12.09
N ILE A 212 -11.78 9.77 -11.02
CA ILE A 212 -12.68 8.61 -11.00
C ILE A 212 -14.11 9.05 -11.29
N VAL A 213 -14.59 10.13 -10.67
CA VAL A 213 -15.94 10.65 -10.90
C VAL A 213 -16.10 11.12 -12.35
N VAL A 214 -15.17 11.90 -12.89
CA VAL A 214 -15.24 12.42 -14.27
C VAL A 214 -15.24 11.28 -15.28
N THR A 215 -14.32 10.32 -15.16
CA THR A 215 -14.23 9.20 -16.10
C THR A 215 -15.42 8.24 -15.99
N SER A 216 -15.96 8.03 -14.79
CA SER A 216 -17.19 7.25 -14.59
C SER A 216 -18.42 7.97 -15.17
N CYS A 217 -18.52 9.30 -15.01
CA CYS A 217 -19.57 10.09 -15.65
C CYS A 217 -19.47 10.05 -17.19
N CYS A 218 -18.27 10.08 -17.74
CA CYS A 218 -18.09 9.86 -19.19
C CYS A 218 -18.55 8.46 -19.60
N GLY A 219 -18.29 7.42 -18.79
CA GLY A 219 -18.77 6.06 -19.02
C GLY A 219 -20.31 5.93 -19.06
N LEU A 220 -21.05 6.79 -18.35
CA LEU A 220 -22.50 6.85 -18.46
C LEU A 220 -22.96 7.22 -19.87
N PHE A 221 -22.24 8.11 -20.59
CA PHE A 221 -22.57 8.49 -21.97
C PHE A 221 -22.30 7.36 -22.96
N PHE A 222 -21.32 6.48 -22.67
CA PHE A 222 -21.02 5.32 -23.51
C PHE A 222 -21.84 4.08 -23.17
N GLY A 223 -22.65 4.13 -22.10
CA GLY A 223 -23.50 3.02 -21.66
C GLY A 223 -22.80 1.95 -20.85
N ASP A 224 -21.54 2.18 -20.44
CA ASP A 224 -20.74 1.23 -19.64
C ASP A 224 -21.17 1.22 -18.15
N VAL A 225 -21.84 2.29 -17.73
CA VAL A 225 -22.20 2.50 -16.33
C VAL A 225 -23.72 2.65 -16.21
N HIS A 226 -24.32 1.92 -15.27
CA HIS A 226 -25.76 2.04 -14.96
C HIS A 226 -25.95 2.59 -13.56
N PHE A 227 -26.78 3.63 -13.42
CA PHE A 227 -27.06 4.21 -12.10
C PHE A 227 -27.87 3.24 -11.24
N SER A 228 -27.30 2.80 -10.10
CA SER A 228 -27.91 1.82 -9.18
C SER A 228 -28.31 2.41 -7.82
N GLY A 229 -28.18 3.72 -7.64
CA GLY A 229 -28.50 4.42 -6.40
C GLY A 229 -27.28 5.05 -5.72
N VAL A 230 -27.51 5.78 -4.64
CA VAL A 230 -26.46 6.51 -3.90
C VAL A 230 -26.15 5.84 -2.56
N TYR A 231 -27.16 5.34 -1.87
CA TYR A 231 -27.07 4.84 -0.52
C TYR A 231 -27.64 3.43 -0.41
N SER A 232 -27.00 2.57 0.35
CA SER A 232 -27.52 1.25 0.74
C SER A 232 -27.00 0.84 2.11
N ILE A 233 -27.69 -0.10 2.74
CA ILE A 233 -27.14 -0.82 3.91
C ILE A 233 -25.93 -1.61 3.40
N PRO A 234 -24.80 -1.62 4.15
CA PRO A 234 -23.62 -2.39 3.75
C PRO A 234 -23.99 -3.85 3.49
N PRO A 235 -23.50 -4.46 2.39
CA PRO A 235 -23.64 -5.88 2.13
C PRO A 235 -23.14 -6.74 3.30
N ASP A 236 -23.77 -7.91 3.45
CA ASP A 236 -23.37 -8.89 4.46
C ASP A 236 -22.00 -9.48 4.12
N ILE A 237 -21.09 -9.48 5.11
CA ILE A 237 -19.73 -10.01 4.99
C ILE A 237 -19.58 -11.46 5.47
N SER A 238 -20.68 -12.09 5.94
CA SER A 238 -20.65 -13.46 6.48
C SER A 238 -20.16 -14.49 5.48
N SER A 239 -20.34 -14.22 4.17
CA SER A 239 -19.92 -15.10 3.07
C SER A 239 -18.39 -15.21 2.89
N VAL A 240 -17.61 -14.39 3.57
CA VAL A 240 -16.12 -14.41 3.48
C VAL A 240 -15.49 -14.69 4.83
N ILE A 241 -16.15 -14.26 5.93
CA ILE A 241 -15.66 -14.53 7.29
C ILE A 241 -15.77 -16.04 7.56
N GLY A 242 -14.61 -16.67 7.82
CA GLY A 242 -14.54 -18.12 8.11
C GLY A 242 -14.33 -19.00 6.88
N GLU A 243 -14.42 -18.48 5.66
CA GLU A 243 -14.12 -19.24 4.42
C GLU A 243 -12.61 -19.31 4.12
N VAL A 244 -11.79 -18.61 4.89
CA VAL A 244 -10.33 -18.64 4.75
C VAL A 244 -9.81 -20.03 5.16
N ASP A 245 -9.21 -20.75 4.22
CA ASP A 245 -8.63 -22.07 4.47
C ASP A 245 -7.25 -21.95 5.12
N LEU A 246 -7.25 -21.91 6.46
CA LEU A 246 -6.02 -21.80 7.24
C LEU A 246 -5.21 -23.11 7.24
N SER A 247 -5.89 -24.25 7.13
CA SER A 247 -5.25 -25.57 7.17
C SER A 247 -4.61 -25.93 5.83
N GLY A 248 -5.30 -25.71 4.71
CA GLY A 248 -4.76 -25.94 3.37
C GLY A 248 -3.59 -25.03 3.04
N ALA A 249 -3.56 -23.83 3.63
CA ALA A 249 -2.45 -22.92 3.47
C ALA A 249 -1.13 -23.37 4.13
N LEU A 250 -1.17 -24.25 5.14
CA LEU A 250 0.02 -24.77 5.83
C LEU A 250 0.69 -25.93 5.08
N SER A 251 0.64 -25.94 3.76
CA SER A 251 1.38 -26.91 2.95
C SER A 251 2.82 -26.45 2.70
N LEU A 252 3.73 -27.41 2.49
CA LEU A 252 5.13 -27.10 2.18
C LEU A 252 5.27 -26.31 0.88
N GLU A 253 4.40 -26.56 -0.09
CA GLU A 253 4.33 -25.87 -1.39
C GLU A 253 4.02 -24.37 -1.23
N LEU A 254 3.21 -24.01 -0.22
CA LEU A 254 2.82 -22.63 0.04
C LEU A 254 3.76 -21.90 1.01
N ALA A 255 4.73 -22.60 1.63
CA ALA A 255 5.65 -21.99 2.57
C ALA A 255 6.45 -20.81 1.96
N GLY A 256 6.88 -20.94 0.70
CA GLY A 256 7.54 -19.86 -0.05
C GLY A 256 6.63 -18.66 -0.29
N ILE A 257 5.34 -18.90 -0.55
CA ILE A 257 4.32 -17.84 -0.76
C ILE A 257 4.03 -17.13 0.56
N ILE A 258 3.85 -17.87 1.65
CA ILE A 258 3.66 -17.30 3.01
C ILE A 258 4.84 -16.40 3.38
N PHE A 259 6.06 -16.89 3.17
CA PHE A 259 7.28 -16.11 3.41
C PHE A 259 7.34 -14.85 2.56
N SER A 260 6.92 -14.94 1.30
CA SER A 260 6.85 -13.81 0.38
C SER A 260 5.86 -12.76 0.84
N PHE A 261 4.64 -13.15 1.22
CA PHE A 261 3.63 -12.24 1.78
C PHE A 261 4.14 -11.54 3.04
N MET A 262 4.81 -12.27 3.93
CA MET A 262 5.40 -11.73 5.15
C MET A 262 6.45 -10.66 4.83
N LEU A 263 7.38 -10.93 3.89
CA LEU A 263 8.45 -10.00 3.56
C LEU A 263 7.93 -8.77 2.79
N ILE A 264 7.04 -8.96 1.81
CA ILE A 264 6.44 -7.84 1.08
C ILE A 264 5.77 -6.88 2.06
N ASN A 265 4.94 -7.41 2.96
CA ASN A 265 4.25 -6.60 3.96
C ASN A 265 5.22 -5.91 4.93
N LEU A 266 6.27 -6.62 5.35
CA LEU A 266 7.32 -6.06 6.21
C LEU A 266 7.96 -4.82 5.57
N PHE A 267 8.35 -4.90 4.29
CA PHE A 267 9.05 -3.82 3.62
C PHE A 267 8.12 -2.66 3.25
N ASP A 268 6.95 -2.97 2.71
CA ASP A 268 5.97 -1.97 2.28
C ASP A 268 5.50 -1.11 3.45
N SER A 269 5.00 -1.73 4.49
CA SER A 269 4.52 -1.02 5.67
C SER A 269 5.63 -0.28 6.42
N SER A 270 6.80 -0.92 6.60
CA SER A 270 7.88 -0.30 7.36
C SER A 270 8.51 0.89 6.62
N GLY A 271 8.68 0.78 5.31
CA GLY A 271 9.18 1.87 4.47
C GLY A 271 8.25 3.07 4.51
N THR A 272 6.96 2.83 4.37
CA THR A 272 5.92 3.87 4.41
C THR A 272 5.80 4.54 5.77
N LEU A 273 5.81 3.76 6.87
CA LEU A 273 5.79 4.32 8.24
C LEU A 273 6.96 5.27 8.47
N ILE A 274 8.17 4.88 8.07
CA ILE A 274 9.35 5.74 8.18
C ILE A 274 9.18 6.98 7.31
N GLY A 275 8.81 6.83 6.03
CA GLY A 275 8.67 7.94 5.11
C GLY A 275 7.64 8.98 5.54
N VAL A 276 6.48 8.55 6.07
CA VAL A 276 5.44 9.47 6.57
C VAL A 276 5.88 10.15 7.86
N THR A 277 6.50 9.42 8.79
CA THR A 277 6.96 10.00 10.08
C THR A 277 8.15 10.92 9.91
N ASP A 278 9.02 10.67 8.93
CA ASP A 278 10.10 11.57 8.54
C ASP A 278 9.55 12.89 7.99
N LYS A 279 8.63 12.82 7.05
CA LYS A 279 7.95 14.00 6.50
C LYS A 279 7.15 14.78 7.55
N ALA A 280 6.65 14.10 8.58
CA ALA A 280 6.00 14.72 9.72
C ALA A 280 6.97 15.38 10.69
N GLY A 281 8.29 15.23 10.52
CA GLY A 281 9.31 15.73 11.43
C GLY A 281 9.29 15.03 12.80
N LEU A 282 8.85 13.78 12.84
CA LEU A 282 8.73 12.99 14.08
C LEU A 282 9.94 12.08 14.32
N ILE A 283 10.89 11.98 13.36
CA ILE A 283 12.07 11.11 13.48
C ILE A 283 13.15 11.82 14.30
N ASP A 284 13.71 11.12 15.28
CA ASP A 284 14.83 11.57 16.09
C ASP A 284 16.19 11.39 15.35
N SER A 285 17.27 11.91 15.96
CA SER A 285 18.65 11.78 15.44
C SER A 285 19.13 10.33 15.29
N ASN A 286 18.45 9.37 15.89
CA ASN A 286 18.76 7.94 15.81
C ASN A 286 17.89 7.20 14.78
N GLY A 287 17.10 7.92 13.97
CA GLY A 287 16.22 7.34 12.97
C GLY A 287 14.95 6.67 13.55
N LYS A 288 14.58 7.01 14.79
CA LYS A 288 13.39 6.47 15.46
C LYS A 288 12.30 7.51 15.56
N PHE A 289 11.04 7.07 15.46
CA PHE A 289 9.89 7.93 15.72
C PHE A 289 9.15 7.49 17.00
N PRO A 290 8.39 8.41 17.63
CA PRO A 290 7.66 8.11 18.86
C PRO A 290 6.71 6.93 18.69
N ASN A 291 6.60 6.08 19.70
CA ASN A 291 5.70 4.93 19.69
C ASN A 291 5.89 3.93 18.54
N MET A 292 7.06 3.86 17.91
CA MET A 292 7.36 2.98 16.77
C MET A 292 6.90 1.52 17.02
N ASN A 293 7.20 0.97 18.21
CA ASN A 293 6.75 -0.39 18.54
C ASN A 293 5.23 -0.52 18.51
N LYS A 294 4.50 0.46 19.03
CA LYS A 294 3.03 0.45 19.03
C LYS A 294 2.47 0.53 17.62
N ALA A 295 3.07 1.35 16.76
CA ALA A 295 2.68 1.45 15.35
C ALA A 295 2.88 0.11 14.62
N LEU A 296 4.03 -0.55 14.82
CA LEU A 296 4.32 -1.85 14.24
C LEU A 296 3.37 -2.96 14.76
N TYR A 297 2.97 -2.90 16.04
CA TYR A 297 1.95 -3.82 16.59
C TYR A 297 0.58 -3.61 15.95
N VAL A 298 0.11 -2.35 15.87
CA VAL A 298 -1.18 -2.02 15.25
C VAL A 298 -1.20 -2.47 13.79
N ASP A 299 -0.16 -2.19 13.04
CA ASP A 299 0.01 -2.59 11.65
C ASP A 299 -0.08 -4.13 11.50
N SER A 300 0.68 -4.88 12.30
CA SER A 300 0.69 -6.34 12.24
C SER A 300 -0.65 -6.96 12.64
N VAL A 301 -1.29 -6.44 13.71
CA VAL A 301 -2.61 -6.93 14.15
C VAL A 301 -3.68 -6.60 13.10
N SER A 302 -3.64 -5.41 12.51
CA SER A 302 -4.55 -5.02 11.43
C SER A 302 -4.37 -5.90 10.20
N SER A 303 -3.13 -6.32 9.90
CA SER A 303 -2.82 -7.25 8.81
C SER A 303 -3.42 -8.63 9.03
N VAL A 304 -3.29 -9.18 10.26
CA VAL A 304 -3.91 -10.47 10.62
C VAL A 304 -5.44 -10.37 10.54
N ALA A 305 -6.02 -9.28 11.09
CA ALA A 305 -7.46 -9.06 11.06
C ALA A 305 -7.97 -8.90 9.61
N GLY A 306 -7.26 -8.14 8.77
CA GLY A 306 -7.62 -7.93 7.36
C GLY A 306 -7.64 -9.23 6.57
N ALA A 307 -6.63 -10.07 6.72
CA ALA A 307 -6.58 -11.38 6.09
C ALA A 307 -7.72 -12.29 6.56
N PHE A 308 -8.05 -12.26 7.86
CA PHE A 308 -9.11 -13.08 8.44
C PHE A 308 -10.50 -12.68 7.95
N ILE A 309 -10.77 -11.38 7.76
CA ILE A 309 -12.06 -10.90 7.23
C ILE A 309 -12.13 -10.87 5.69
N GLY A 310 -11.10 -11.38 5.00
CA GLY A 310 -11.12 -11.55 3.54
C GLY A 310 -10.85 -10.27 2.74
N THR A 311 -10.01 -9.36 3.25
CA THR A 311 -9.61 -8.17 2.48
C THR A 311 -8.10 -8.07 2.24
N SER A 312 -7.34 -9.11 2.58
CA SER A 312 -5.88 -9.15 2.47
C SER A 312 -5.14 -8.47 3.64
N SER A 313 -3.80 -8.40 3.54
CA SER A 313 -2.97 -7.76 4.55
C SER A 313 -3.11 -6.24 4.50
N VAL A 314 -2.85 -5.59 5.62
CA VAL A 314 -2.97 -4.14 5.80
C VAL A 314 -1.58 -3.52 5.86
N THR A 315 -1.43 -2.31 5.34
CA THR A 315 -0.16 -1.55 5.36
C THR A 315 -0.41 -0.08 5.63
N ALA A 316 0.64 0.62 6.05
CA ALA A 316 0.63 2.08 6.12
C ALA A 316 0.60 2.68 4.71
N TYR A 317 -0.11 3.80 4.55
CA TYR A 317 -0.29 4.45 3.25
C TYR A 317 0.53 5.72 3.12
N ILE A 318 1.29 5.82 2.02
CA ILE A 318 2.16 6.97 1.74
C ILE A 318 1.36 8.25 1.50
N GLU A 319 0.10 8.14 1.08
CA GLU A 319 -0.85 9.25 0.92
C GLU A 319 -1.08 10.01 2.23
N SER A 320 -0.79 9.41 3.37
CA SER A 320 -0.78 10.09 4.68
C SER A 320 0.15 11.31 4.69
N THR A 321 1.16 11.32 3.82
CA THR A 321 2.04 12.50 3.65
C THR A 321 1.29 13.73 3.17
N SER A 322 0.13 13.59 2.51
CA SER A 322 -0.71 14.70 2.08
C SER A 322 -1.34 15.43 3.28
N GLY A 323 -1.85 14.67 4.27
CA GLY A 323 -2.34 15.25 5.53
C GLY A 323 -1.21 15.86 6.36
N VAL A 324 -0.05 15.21 6.40
CA VAL A 324 1.15 15.75 7.04
C VAL A 324 1.56 17.09 6.40
N ALA A 325 1.46 17.21 5.07
CA ALA A 325 1.81 18.45 4.36
C ALA A 325 0.91 19.64 4.72
N VAL A 326 -0.35 19.40 5.09
CA VAL A 326 -1.29 20.44 5.56
C VAL A 326 -1.28 20.63 7.09
N GLY A 327 -0.36 20.00 7.79
CA GLY A 327 -0.10 20.23 9.21
C GLY A 327 -0.53 19.11 10.17
N GLY A 328 -0.97 17.95 9.67
CA GLY A 328 -1.24 16.77 10.51
C GLY A 328 0.02 16.25 11.18
N ARG A 329 -0.03 16.05 12.49
CA ARG A 329 1.13 15.65 13.31
C ARG A 329 0.79 14.55 14.32
N THR A 330 -0.48 14.29 14.54
CA THR A 330 -0.94 13.40 15.62
C THR A 330 -1.89 12.31 15.10
N GLY A 331 -2.22 11.38 15.99
CA GLY A 331 -3.15 10.31 15.70
C GLY A 331 -4.59 10.77 15.42
N LEU A 332 -4.94 12.02 15.76
CA LEU A 332 -6.27 12.53 15.43
C LEU A 332 -6.51 12.57 13.92
N THR A 333 -5.49 12.91 13.13
CA THR A 333 -5.53 12.79 11.66
C THR A 333 -5.93 11.38 11.21
N ALA A 334 -5.30 10.33 11.75
CA ALA A 334 -5.61 8.94 11.39
C ALA A 334 -7.01 8.51 11.86
N VAL A 335 -7.46 8.97 13.03
CA VAL A 335 -8.83 8.71 13.52
C VAL A 335 -9.87 9.30 12.57
N VAL A 336 -9.66 10.52 12.08
CA VAL A 336 -10.57 11.16 11.11
C VAL A 336 -10.64 10.34 9.83
N VAL A 337 -9.50 9.90 9.30
CA VAL A 337 -9.46 9.02 8.12
C VAL A 337 -10.27 7.75 8.36
N GLY A 338 -10.07 7.11 9.51
CA GLY A 338 -10.77 5.89 9.84
C GLY A 338 -12.29 6.06 9.95
N VAL A 339 -12.76 7.14 10.57
CA VAL A 339 -14.19 7.48 10.63
C VAL A 339 -14.77 7.71 9.23
N MET A 340 -14.04 8.40 8.35
CA MET A 340 -14.47 8.64 6.98
C MET A 340 -14.60 7.33 6.19
N PHE A 341 -13.67 6.36 6.35
CA PHE A 341 -13.81 5.04 5.73
C PHE A 341 -15.04 4.27 6.22
N LEU A 342 -15.33 4.32 7.52
CA LEU A 342 -16.55 3.68 8.05
C LEU A 342 -17.82 4.34 7.52
N LEU A 343 -17.82 5.65 7.27
CA LEU A 343 -18.95 6.35 6.65
C LEU A 343 -19.15 5.99 5.17
N VAL A 344 -18.05 5.81 4.42
CA VAL A 344 -18.13 5.44 2.99
C VAL A 344 -18.75 4.06 2.77
N MET A 345 -18.74 3.19 3.75
CA MET A 345 -19.37 1.85 3.69
C MET A 345 -20.85 1.91 3.24
N PHE A 346 -21.55 2.99 3.57
CA PHE A 346 -22.96 3.17 3.20
C PHE A 346 -23.17 3.63 1.76
N PHE A 347 -22.11 3.93 1.01
CA PHE A 347 -22.15 4.38 -0.37
C PHE A 347 -21.77 3.27 -1.37
N SER A 348 -21.98 2.00 -1.01
CA SER A 348 -21.63 0.86 -1.83
C SER A 348 -22.24 0.87 -3.26
N PRO A 349 -23.46 1.40 -3.53
CA PRO A 349 -23.95 1.47 -4.90
C PRO A 349 -23.12 2.38 -5.80
N LEU A 350 -22.63 3.51 -5.27
CA LEU A 350 -21.75 4.42 -6.04
C LEU A 350 -20.44 3.75 -6.41
N VAL A 351 -19.89 2.92 -5.50
CA VAL A 351 -18.63 2.21 -5.75
C VAL A 351 -18.80 1.13 -6.82
N ALA A 352 -19.90 0.41 -6.79
CA ALA A 352 -20.23 -0.61 -7.80
C ALA A 352 -20.41 -0.05 -9.23
N MET A 353 -20.63 1.26 -9.35
CA MET A 353 -20.78 1.94 -10.65
C MET A 353 -19.44 2.33 -11.29
N VAL A 354 -18.32 2.24 -10.57
CA VAL A 354 -17.02 2.70 -11.06
C VAL A 354 -16.39 1.63 -11.98
N PRO A 355 -16.22 1.93 -13.28
CA PRO A 355 -15.66 0.96 -14.22
C PRO A 355 -14.14 0.80 -14.02
N PRO A 356 -13.54 -0.33 -14.42
CA PRO A 356 -12.11 -0.62 -14.22
C PRO A 356 -11.17 0.43 -14.81
N TYR A 357 -11.50 1.01 -15.97
CA TYR A 357 -10.66 2.04 -16.59
C TYR A 357 -10.62 3.35 -15.77
N ALA A 358 -11.65 3.64 -14.97
CA ALA A 358 -11.69 4.84 -14.16
C ALA A 358 -10.70 4.79 -12.99
N THR A 359 -10.40 3.59 -12.47
CA THR A 359 -9.45 3.39 -11.37
C THR A 359 -8.03 3.15 -11.86
N ALA A 360 -7.85 2.73 -13.11
CA ALA A 360 -6.56 2.39 -13.66
C ALA A 360 -5.60 3.60 -13.72
N GLY A 361 -6.12 4.80 -13.99
CA GLY A 361 -5.33 6.04 -13.92
C GLY A 361 -4.73 6.27 -12.53
N ALA A 362 -5.48 5.92 -11.47
CA ALA A 362 -4.99 6.02 -10.10
C ALA A 362 -3.82 5.03 -9.83
N LEU A 363 -3.93 3.78 -10.32
CA LEU A 363 -2.87 2.78 -10.19
C LEU A 363 -1.57 3.25 -10.85
N ILE A 364 -1.66 3.80 -12.08
CA ILE A 364 -0.50 4.34 -12.79
C ILE A 364 0.11 5.50 -12.00
N PHE A 365 -0.73 6.40 -11.48
CA PHE A 365 -0.27 7.56 -10.72
C PHE A 365 0.42 7.17 -9.39
N VAL A 366 -0.12 6.19 -8.67
CA VAL A 366 0.53 5.63 -7.46
C VAL A 366 1.90 5.03 -7.82
N GLY A 367 1.99 4.34 -8.95
CA GLY A 367 3.27 3.85 -9.48
C GLY A 367 4.28 4.98 -9.68
N VAL A 368 3.87 6.12 -10.22
CA VAL A 368 4.74 7.31 -10.37
C VAL A 368 5.22 7.81 -9.01
N LEU A 369 4.32 7.92 -8.01
CA LEU A 369 4.69 8.39 -6.67
C LEU A 369 5.70 7.46 -5.99
N MET A 370 5.48 6.16 -6.05
CA MET A 370 6.37 5.16 -5.43
C MET A 370 7.74 5.10 -6.13
N THR A 371 7.77 5.24 -7.45
CA THR A 371 9.00 5.19 -8.26
C THR A 371 9.86 6.45 -8.08
N SER A 372 9.29 7.56 -7.65
CA SER A 372 10.04 8.81 -7.41
C SER A 372 11.17 8.66 -6.39
N SER A 373 11.08 7.69 -5.49
CA SER A 373 12.13 7.38 -4.50
C SER A 373 13.45 6.93 -5.13
N LEU A 374 13.47 6.45 -6.38
CA LEU A 374 14.70 6.10 -7.11
C LEU A 374 15.69 7.28 -7.22
N ALA A 375 15.22 8.52 -7.15
CA ALA A 375 16.07 9.69 -7.13
C ALA A 375 17.02 9.74 -5.91
N CYS A 376 16.71 9.00 -4.83
CA CYS A 376 17.53 8.91 -3.63
C CYS A 376 18.59 7.80 -3.68
N VAL A 377 18.62 6.99 -4.75
CA VAL A 377 19.66 5.96 -4.94
C VAL A 377 20.95 6.64 -5.38
N ASN A 378 22.07 6.24 -4.78
CA ASN A 378 23.38 6.65 -5.26
C ASN A 378 23.75 5.87 -6.54
N TRP A 379 23.53 6.48 -7.70
CA TRP A 379 23.77 5.86 -9.01
C TRP A 379 25.24 5.78 -9.39
N ASP A 380 26.13 6.52 -8.71
CA ASP A 380 27.57 6.47 -8.94
C ASP A 380 28.23 5.24 -8.28
N ASP A 381 27.59 4.66 -7.26
CA ASP A 381 28.04 3.41 -6.62
C ASP A 381 27.30 2.20 -7.19
N PHE A 382 27.93 1.46 -8.09
CA PHE A 382 27.36 0.26 -8.71
C PHE A 382 27.01 -0.83 -7.69
N THR A 383 27.63 -0.84 -6.51
CA THR A 383 27.30 -1.82 -5.46
C THR A 383 25.95 -1.54 -4.78
N GLU A 384 25.42 -0.33 -4.95
CA GLU A 384 24.10 0.10 -4.46
C GLU A 384 23.08 0.22 -5.61
N SER A 385 23.49 0.83 -6.75
CA SER A 385 22.58 1.11 -7.87
C SER A 385 22.15 -0.13 -8.63
N VAL A 386 23.05 -1.10 -8.87
CA VAL A 386 22.72 -2.33 -9.60
C VAL A 386 21.71 -3.19 -8.83
N PRO A 387 21.87 -3.47 -7.53
CA PRO A 387 20.84 -4.18 -6.78
C PRO A 387 19.49 -3.46 -6.72
N ALA A 388 19.50 -2.13 -6.56
CA ALA A 388 18.28 -1.33 -6.58
C ALA A 388 17.57 -1.43 -7.95
N PHE A 389 18.32 -1.33 -9.05
CA PHE A 389 17.79 -1.46 -10.40
C PHE A 389 17.21 -2.85 -10.64
N ILE A 390 17.96 -3.91 -10.31
CA ILE A 390 17.49 -5.31 -10.47
C ILE A 390 16.19 -5.52 -9.68
N THR A 391 16.16 -5.11 -8.41
CA THR A 391 14.95 -5.21 -7.58
C THR A 391 13.76 -4.52 -8.25
N THR A 392 13.96 -3.29 -8.72
CA THR A 392 12.90 -2.46 -9.30
C THR A 392 12.36 -3.03 -10.59
N VAL A 393 13.24 -3.44 -11.50
CA VAL A 393 12.88 -3.83 -12.87
C VAL A 393 12.36 -5.25 -12.93
N MET A 394 12.93 -6.16 -12.12
CA MET A 394 12.52 -7.56 -12.19
C MET A 394 11.09 -7.80 -11.70
N MET A 395 10.56 -6.99 -10.78
CA MET A 395 9.18 -7.14 -10.29
C MET A 395 8.12 -7.08 -11.42
N PRO A 396 8.07 -6.02 -12.24
CA PRO A 396 7.12 -5.99 -13.36
C PRO A 396 7.46 -6.98 -14.47
N PHE A 397 8.74 -7.26 -14.76
CA PHE A 397 9.14 -8.15 -15.86
C PHE A 397 8.94 -9.63 -15.56
N THR A 398 9.12 -10.06 -14.33
CA THR A 398 8.81 -11.45 -13.91
C THR A 398 7.36 -11.61 -13.48
N PHE A 399 6.61 -10.50 -13.41
CA PHE A 399 5.25 -10.49 -12.85
C PHE A 399 5.23 -11.00 -11.40
N SER A 400 6.33 -10.84 -10.67
CA SER A 400 6.51 -11.34 -9.31
C SER A 400 7.29 -10.35 -8.43
N ILE A 401 6.64 -9.82 -7.42
CA ILE A 401 7.29 -8.97 -6.40
C ILE A 401 8.37 -9.76 -5.66
N THR A 402 8.06 -11.02 -5.37
CA THR A 402 8.96 -11.93 -4.63
C THR A 402 10.27 -12.15 -5.35
N GLU A 403 10.21 -12.47 -6.65
CA GLU A 403 11.42 -12.71 -7.46
C GLU A 403 12.26 -11.44 -7.61
N GLY A 404 11.61 -10.28 -7.74
CA GLY A 404 12.31 -8.99 -7.73
C GLY A 404 13.10 -8.75 -6.44
N ILE A 405 12.46 -9.03 -5.27
CA ILE A 405 13.15 -8.93 -3.96
C ILE A 405 14.29 -9.94 -3.89
N ALA A 406 14.05 -11.20 -4.24
CA ALA A 406 15.05 -12.26 -4.19
C ALA A 406 16.30 -11.92 -5.00
N LEU A 407 16.11 -11.54 -6.27
CA LEU A 407 17.20 -11.16 -7.16
C LEU A 407 17.94 -9.91 -6.68
N GLY A 408 17.21 -8.95 -6.09
CA GLY A 408 17.79 -7.75 -5.50
C GLY A 408 18.74 -8.07 -4.34
N PHE A 409 18.29 -8.86 -3.36
CA PHE A 409 19.09 -9.25 -2.21
C PHE A 409 20.30 -10.10 -2.63
N MET A 410 20.11 -11.06 -3.54
CA MET A 410 21.21 -11.88 -4.05
C MET A 410 22.22 -11.03 -4.81
N SER A 411 21.79 -10.13 -5.70
CA SER A 411 22.70 -9.25 -6.44
C SER A 411 23.46 -8.30 -5.51
N TYR A 412 22.84 -7.80 -4.45
CA TYR A 412 23.52 -6.99 -3.44
C TYR A 412 24.67 -7.77 -2.76
N CYS A 413 24.38 -9.00 -2.31
CA CYS A 413 25.42 -9.86 -1.73
C CYS A 413 26.55 -10.13 -2.72
N ILE A 414 26.24 -10.50 -3.96
CA ILE A 414 27.24 -10.79 -5.01
C ILE A 414 28.10 -9.55 -5.28
N MET A 415 27.48 -8.37 -5.46
CA MET A 415 28.21 -7.14 -5.75
C MET A 415 29.15 -6.76 -4.60
N LYS A 416 28.69 -6.83 -3.35
CA LYS A 416 29.54 -6.50 -2.18
C LYS A 416 30.71 -7.49 -2.00
N VAL A 417 30.49 -8.78 -2.23
CA VAL A 417 31.54 -9.80 -2.15
C VAL A 417 32.55 -9.63 -3.27
N CYS A 418 32.09 -9.54 -4.52
CA CYS A 418 32.98 -9.45 -5.70
C CYS A 418 33.80 -8.16 -5.76
N THR A 419 33.31 -7.06 -5.15
CA THR A 419 34.05 -5.79 -5.08
C THR A 419 34.92 -5.66 -3.83
N GLY A 420 35.04 -6.72 -3.00
CA GLY A 420 35.84 -6.71 -1.78
C GLY A 420 35.23 -5.94 -0.62
N ARG A 421 33.97 -5.48 -0.73
CA ARG A 421 33.24 -4.75 0.29
C ARG A 421 32.42 -5.67 1.21
N TRP A 422 32.87 -6.88 1.47
CA TRP A 422 32.17 -7.88 2.29
C TRP A 422 31.90 -7.41 3.73
N ARG A 423 32.65 -6.41 4.22
CA ARG A 423 32.43 -5.78 5.55
C ARG A 423 31.15 -4.92 5.61
N ASP A 424 30.63 -4.49 4.47
CA ASP A 424 29.39 -3.71 4.38
C ASP A 424 28.14 -4.63 4.39
N LEU A 425 28.33 -5.95 4.34
CA LEU A 425 27.26 -6.92 4.40
C LEU A 425 26.75 -7.09 5.84
N ASN A 426 25.50 -6.75 6.05
CA ASN A 426 24.82 -7.01 7.29
C ASN A 426 24.28 -8.45 7.33
N LEU A 427 24.32 -9.08 8.50
CA LEU A 427 23.80 -10.43 8.72
C LEU A 427 22.34 -10.57 8.21
N CYS A 428 21.52 -9.55 8.38
CA CYS A 428 20.15 -9.54 7.92
C CYS A 428 20.04 -9.76 6.40
N VAL A 429 20.81 -9.03 5.61
CA VAL A 429 20.82 -9.14 4.14
C VAL A 429 21.27 -10.52 3.68
N VAL A 430 22.32 -11.05 4.31
CA VAL A 430 22.88 -12.38 3.99
C VAL A 430 21.87 -13.48 4.31
N VAL A 431 21.19 -13.41 5.48
CA VAL A 431 20.17 -14.40 5.86
C VAL A 431 18.97 -14.35 4.90
N VAL A 432 18.49 -13.16 4.56
CA VAL A 432 17.36 -13.02 3.61
C VAL A 432 17.75 -13.52 2.21
N ALA A 433 18.95 -13.17 1.72
CA ALA A 433 19.45 -13.66 0.44
C ALA A 433 19.60 -15.20 0.42
N ALA A 434 20.12 -15.78 1.51
CA ALA A 434 20.25 -17.24 1.64
C ALA A 434 18.88 -17.95 1.67
N LEU A 435 17.89 -17.39 2.36
CA LEU A 435 16.54 -17.95 2.40
C LEU A 435 15.87 -17.91 1.00
N PHE A 436 16.06 -16.84 0.24
CA PHE A 436 15.57 -16.77 -1.14
C PHE A 436 16.32 -17.73 -2.07
N ALA A 437 17.64 -17.83 -1.94
CA ALA A 437 18.42 -18.80 -2.72
C ALA A 437 17.96 -20.24 -2.42
N LEU A 438 17.71 -20.55 -1.14
CA LEU A 438 17.19 -21.86 -0.72
C LEU A 438 15.78 -22.10 -1.31
N LYS A 439 14.90 -21.07 -1.29
CA LYS A 439 13.55 -21.15 -1.92
C LYS A 439 13.66 -21.51 -3.39
N ILE A 440 14.50 -20.82 -4.16
CA ILE A 440 14.70 -21.07 -5.59
C ILE A 440 15.25 -22.49 -5.85
N ILE A 441 16.13 -23.00 -5.00
CA ILE A 441 16.72 -24.34 -5.19
C ILE A 441 15.74 -25.47 -4.81
N LEU A 442 14.85 -25.26 -3.85
CA LEU A 442 13.99 -26.31 -3.30
C LEU A 442 12.56 -26.30 -3.87
N VAL A 443 12.07 -25.16 -4.35
CA VAL A 443 10.65 -24.97 -4.69
C VAL A 443 10.46 -24.67 -6.18
N ASP A 444 11.41 -24.00 -6.82
CA ASP A 444 11.43 -23.70 -8.26
C ASP A 444 12.38 -24.66 -8.98
#